data_f1d1ac244bd4dab828aaf9afcdb4b1e3
#
_entry.id   f1d1ac244bd4dab828aaf9afcdb4b1e3
#
_cell.length_a   1.000
_cell.length_b   1.000
_cell.length_c   1.000
_cell.angle_alpha   90.00
_cell.angle_beta   90.00
_cell.angle_gamma   90.00
#
_symmetry.space_group_name_H-M   'P 1'
#
loop_
_entity.id
_entity.type
_entity.pdbx_description
1 polymer ?
#
loop_
_entity_poly.entity_id
_entity_poly.type
_entity_poly.pdbx_seq_one_letter_code
_entity_poly.pdbx_strand_id
1 'polypeptide(L)'
;IHELSEDDILINLLFRDKDISFDFLGSMHSENSSVFEFFLNVSLKNENKRKYFIFPHNRDITKTMDQIIDEYYLQRPYAYPIINSYLKILLSKIMRYYPLPTNQIKDYRQKIILNIIEDISKNYIDITLPDLAKKYGYSENYLSSLIKDVTGKNFVQLRTQHRLKEARYLLKSTDFPISEISQLVGINNKNSFYKKFKEEYGCLPSEVRDSSKRKNDLQSSLKGLI
;
A
#
# COMPACT_ATOMS: atom_id res chain seq x y z
N ILE A 1 -28.32 4.36 -11.13
CA ILE A 1 -28.00 3.05 -11.74
C ILE A 1 -27.82 3.35 -13.20
N HIS A 2 -26.56 3.29 -13.72
CA HIS A 2 -26.33 3.35 -15.16
C HIS A 2 -26.69 1.98 -15.71
N GLU A 3 -27.64 1.92 -16.63
CA GLU A 3 -27.85 0.73 -17.45
C GLU A 3 -26.71 0.68 -18.46
N LEU A 4 -25.97 -0.44 -18.46
CA LEU A 4 -24.92 -0.68 -19.43
C LEU A 4 -25.55 -1.03 -20.78
N SER A 5 -25.06 -0.43 -21.84
CA SER A 5 -25.39 -0.80 -23.22
C SER A 5 -24.62 -2.06 -23.63
N GLU A 6 -25.01 -2.71 -24.75
CA GLU A 6 -24.31 -3.90 -25.24
C GLU A 6 -22.85 -3.63 -25.65
N ASP A 7 -22.49 -2.37 -25.90
CA ASP A 7 -21.14 -1.94 -26.29
C ASP A 7 -20.29 -1.44 -25.11
N ASP A 8 -20.84 -1.41 -23.90
CA ASP A 8 -20.13 -0.91 -22.72
C ASP A 8 -19.25 -2.02 -22.09
N ILE A 9 -18.01 -1.71 -21.83
CA ILE A 9 -17.08 -2.58 -21.13
C ILE A 9 -16.92 -2.09 -19.69
N LEU A 10 -17.34 -2.92 -18.73
CA LEU A 10 -17.13 -2.65 -17.31
C LEU A 10 -15.80 -3.25 -16.82
N ILE A 11 -14.89 -2.41 -16.40
CA ILE A 11 -13.61 -2.83 -15.81
C ILE A 11 -13.63 -2.58 -14.32
N ASN A 12 -13.49 -3.65 -13.53
CA ASN A 12 -13.41 -3.58 -12.09
C ASN A 12 -11.94 -3.72 -11.63
N LEU A 13 -11.41 -2.69 -10.98
CA LEU A 13 -10.14 -2.76 -10.28
C LEU A 13 -10.41 -3.18 -8.82
N LEU A 14 -10.11 -4.42 -8.50
CA LEU A 14 -10.29 -4.96 -7.15
C LEU A 14 -8.99 -4.86 -6.36
N PHE A 15 -9.01 -4.10 -5.30
CA PHE A 15 -7.92 -3.99 -4.35
C PHE A 15 -8.24 -4.84 -3.12
N ARG A 16 -7.32 -5.72 -2.74
CA ARG A 16 -7.39 -6.37 -1.43
C ARG A 16 -6.90 -5.39 -0.37
N ASP A 17 -7.42 -5.49 0.85
CA ASP A 17 -7.02 -4.66 2.01
C ASP A 17 -5.48 -4.55 2.19
N LYS A 18 -4.74 -5.58 1.73
CA LYS A 18 -3.28 -5.64 1.80
C LYS A 18 -2.57 -4.90 0.66
N ASP A 19 -3.27 -4.58 -0.42
CA ASP A 19 -2.67 -3.96 -1.61
C ASP A 19 -2.73 -2.43 -1.53
N ILE A 20 -3.74 -1.88 -0.85
CA ILE A 20 -3.81 -0.47 -0.47
C ILE A 20 -3.02 -0.30 0.83
N SER A 21 -1.71 -0.33 0.72
CA SER A 21 -0.86 -0.11 1.89
C SER A 21 -0.82 1.38 2.27
N PHE A 22 -0.60 1.67 3.54
CA PHE A 22 -0.38 3.02 4.03
C PHE A 22 0.77 3.74 3.29
N ASP A 23 1.78 3.00 2.78
CA ASP A 23 2.85 3.59 1.96
C ASP A 23 2.38 4.00 0.57
N PHE A 24 1.44 3.26 -0.01
CA PHE A 24 0.79 3.67 -1.24
C PHE A 24 0.06 5.00 -1.01
N LEU A 25 -0.67 5.10 0.09
CA LEU A 25 -1.36 6.34 0.48
C LEU A 25 -0.38 7.45 0.88
N GLY A 26 0.68 7.13 1.64
CA GLY A 26 1.72 8.08 2.04
C GLY A 26 2.47 8.68 0.86
N SER A 27 2.76 7.87 -0.18
CA SER A 27 3.38 8.37 -1.42
C SER A 27 2.46 9.29 -2.24
N MET A 28 1.16 9.33 -1.92
CA MET A 28 0.13 10.11 -2.61
C MET A 28 -0.40 11.28 -1.75
N HIS A 29 0.27 11.57 -0.63
CA HIS A 29 -0.13 12.62 0.29
C HIS A 29 -0.15 13.98 -0.42
N SER A 30 -1.32 14.36 -0.88
CA SER A 30 -1.64 15.75 -1.20
C SER A 30 -2.65 16.24 -0.16
N GLU A 31 -2.35 17.35 0.45
CA GLU A 31 -2.98 17.84 1.69
C GLU A 31 -4.50 18.02 1.64
N ASN A 32 -5.17 17.80 0.50
CA ASN A 32 -6.58 18.13 0.32
C ASN A 32 -7.28 17.26 -0.72
N SER A 33 -7.23 15.93 -0.66
CA SER A 33 -7.93 15.08 -1.63
C SER A 33 -8.99 14.19 -1.00
N SER A 34 -10.26 14.37 -1.39
CA SER A 34 -11.36 13.48 -0.97
C SER A 34 -11.19 12.05 -1.49
N VAL A 35 -10.45 11.87 -2.58
CA VAL A 35 -10.07 10.54 -3.09
C VAL A 35 -9.09 9.87 -2.14
N PHE A 36 -8.15 10.63 -1.60
CA PHE A 36 -7.23 10.15 -0.57
C PHE A 36 -7.99 9.75 0.71
N GLU A 37 -8.92 10.60 1.19
CA GLU A 37 -9.79 10.28 2.32
C GLU A 37 -10.62 9.02 2.08
N PHE A 38 -11.11 8.81 0.86
CA PHE A 38 -11.85 7.60 0.51
C PHE A 38 -10.97 6.36 0.68
N PHE A 39 -9.77 6.34 0.08
CA PHE A 39 -8.86 5.21 0.21
C PHE A 39 -8.38 4.99 1.64
N LEU A 40 -8.17 6.07 2.40
CA LEU A 40 -7.83 5.98 3.82
C LEU A 40 -8.98 5.32 4.61
N ASN A 41 -10.21 5.73 4.40
CA ASN A 41 -11.39 5.14 5.06
C ASN A 41 -11.57 3.66 4.70
N VAL A 42 -11.33 3.28 3.44
CA VAL A 42 -11.33 1.88 3.00
C VAL A 42 -10.24 1.08 3.72
N SER A 43 -9.03 1.64 3.80
CA SER A 43 -7.88 0.97 4.47
C SER A 43 -8.07 0.83 5.98
N LEU A 44 -8.81 1.76 6.60
CA LEU A 44 -9.12 1.73 8.03
C LEU A 44 -10.37 0.90 8.37
N LYS A 45 -10.98 0.21 7.38
CA LYS A 45 -12.22 -0.57 7.54
C LYS A 45 -13.38 0.22 8.16
N ASN A 46 -13.44 1.51 7.88
CA ASN A 46 -14.49 2.38 8.39
C ASN A 46 -15.76 2.18 7.55
N GLU A 47 -16.54 1.13 7.86
CA GLU A 47 -17.69 0.64 7.07
C GLU A 47 -18.82 1.65 6.90
N ASN A 48 -18.90 2.67 7.76
CA ASN A 48 -20.02 3.61 7.79
C ASN A 48 -19.99 4.71 6.71
N LYS A 49 -18.99 4.71 5.82
CA LYS A 49 -18.86 5.74 4.78
C LYS A 49 -18.45 5.18 3.42
N ARG A 50 -19.22 4.22 2.90
CA ARG A 50 -19.06 3.83 1.50
C ARG A 50 -19.50 4.99 0.62
N LYS A 51 -18.52 5.67 0.05
CA LYS A 51 -18.73 6.69 -0.97
C LYS A 51 -18.33 6.10 -2.32
N TYR A 52 -19.06 6.43 -3.36
CA TYR A 52 -18.66 6.21 -4.73
C TYR A 52 -18.45 7.57 -5.38
N PHE A 53 -17.56 7.62 -6.36
CA PHE A 53 -17.31 8.82 -7.13
C PHE A 53 -17.58 8.51 -8.59
N ILE A 54 -18.26 9.42 -9.27
CA ILE A 54 -18.44 9.39 -10.71
C ILE A 54 -17.62 10.52 -11.29
N PHE A 55 -16.69 10.19 -12.17
CA PHE A 55 -15.86 11.18 -12.84
C PHE A 55 -16.33 11.32 -14.28
N PRO A 56 -16.46 12.55 -14.81
CA PRO A 56 -16.72 12.74 -16.23
C PRO A 56 -15.56 12.17 -17.06
N HIS A 57 -15.84 11.84 -18.32
CA HIS A 57 -14.82 11.33 -19.22
C HIS A 57 -13.63 12.28 -19.32
N ASN A 58 -12.43 11.72 -19.19
CA ASN A 58 -11.17 12.46 -19.34
C ASN A 58 -10.17 11.61 -20.13
N ARG A 59 -9.78 12.10 -21.33
CA ARG A 59 -8.91 11.38 -22.25
C ARG A 59 -7.57 10.96 -21.63
N ASP A 60 -6.99 11.77 -20.74
CA ASP A 60 -5.71 11.46 -20.11
C ASP A 60 -5.84 10.34 -19.05
N ILE A 61 -6.97 10.29 -18.37
CA ILE A 61 -7.32 9.20 -17.45
C ILE A 61 -7.58 7.92 -18.25
N THR A 62 -8.39 7.98 -19.30
CA THR A 62 -8.69 6.83 -20.17
C THR A 62 -7.41 6.23 -20.73
N LYS A 63 -6.50 7.05 -21.27
CA LYS A 63 -5.20 6.57 -21.77
C LYS A 63 -4.40 5.80 -20.71
N THR A 64 -4.44 6.23 -19.45
CA THR A 64 -3.74 5.51 -18.37
C THR A 64 -4.43 4.19 -18.03
N MET A 65 -5.77 4.15 -18.10
CA MET A 65 -6.53 2.91 -17.97
C MET A 65 -6.17 1.91 -19.07
N ASP A 66 -6.11 2.35 -20.34
CA ASP A 66 -5.72 1.51 -21.48
C ASP A 66 -4.32 0.91 -21.26
N GLN A 67 -3.36 1.69 -20.77
CA GLN A 67 -2.02 1.21 -20.44
C GLN A 67 -2.03 0.13 -19.34
N ILE A 68 -2.88 0.26 -18.33
CA ILE A 68 -3.04 -0.77 -17.29
C ILE A 68 -3.62 -2.05 -17.88
N ILE A 69 -4.63 -1.92 -18.75
CA ILE A 69 -5.31 -3.03 -19.42
C ILE A 69 -4.33 -3.77 -20.32
N ASP A 70 -3.58 -3.05 -21.15
CA ASP A 70 -2.59 -3.62 -22.05
C ASP A 70 -1.54 -4.43 -21.30
N GLU A 71 -0.96 -3.88 -20.23
CA GLU A 71 0.02 -4.58 -19.40
C GLU A 71 -0.59 -5.82 -18.71
N TYR A 72 -1.85 -5.74 -18.28
CA TYR A 72 -2.53 -6.86 -17.65
C TYR A 72 -2.78 -8.02 -18.61
N TYR A 73 -3.26 -7.74 -19.82
CA TYR A 73 -3.59 -8.78 -20.79
C TYR A 73 -2.37 -9.32 -21.54
N LEU A 74 -1.41 -8.47 -21.87
CA LEU A 74 -0.20 -8.88 -22.60
C LEU A 74 0.84 -9.57 -21.70
N GLN A 75 0.72 -9.46 -20.39
CA GLN A 75 1.57 -10.12 -19.38
C GLN A 75 3.07 -10.07 -19.70
N ARG A 76 3.54 -8.94 -20.19
CA ARG A 76 4.95 -8.72 -20.54
C ARG A 76 5.85 -8.88 -19.31
N PRO A 77 7.15 -9.12 -19.48
CA PRO A 77 8.09 -9.05 -18.38
C PRO A 77 7.94 -7.74 -17.60
N TYR A 78 7.91 -7.82 -16.26
CA TYR A 78 7.71 -6.68 -15.36
C TYR A 78 6.29 -6.04 -15.39
N ALA A 79 5.28 -6.67 -15.98
CA ALA A 79 3.92 -6.14 -16.03
C ALA A 79 3.39 -5.71 -14.64
N TYR A 80 3.61 -6.50 -13.60
CA TYR A 80 3.14 -6.20 -12.25
C TYR A 80 3.71 -4.88 -11.65
N PRO A 81 5.03 -4.63 -11.65
CA PRO A 81 5.59 -3.33 -11.26
C PRO A 81 5.08 -2.18 -12.10
N ILE A 82 4.91 -2.38 -13.41
CA ILE A 82 4.42 -1.36 -14.34
C ILE A 82 2.96 -1.02 -14.02
N ILE A 83 2.09 -2.02 -13.86
CA ILE A 83 0.69 -1.82 -13.47
C ILE A 83 0.60 -1.05 -12.15
N ASN A 84 1.40 -1.40 -11.13
CA ASN A 84 1.43 -0.67 -9.87
C ASN A 84 1.85 0.80 -10.03
N SER A 85 2.76 1.09 -10.96
CA SER A 85 3.17 2.45 -11.28
C SER A 85 2.05 3.22 -11.99
N TYR A 86 1.39 2.60 -12.96
CA TYR A 86 0.24 3.19 -13.64
C TYR A 86 -0.95 3.42 -12.70
N LEU A 87 -1.19 2.55 -11.74
CA LEU A 87 -2.23 2.77 -10.71
C LEU A 87 -1.94 4.03 -9.88
N LYS A 88 -0.69 4.27 -9.51
CA LYS A 88 -0.29 5.51 -8.82
C LYS A 88 -0.50 6.73 -9.70
N ILE A 89 -0.10 6.65 -10.97
CA ILE A 89 -0.30 7.72 -11.96
C ILE A 89 -1.80 7.99 -12.16
N LEU A 90 -2.61 6.95 -12.32
CA LEU A 90 -4.07 7.05 -12.47
C LEU A 90 -4.69 7.82 -11.30
N LEU A 91 -4.39 7.41 -10.06
CA LEU A 91 -4.94 8.05 -8.88
C LEU A 91 -4.45 9.50 -8.74
N SER A 92 -3.18 9.77 -9.06
CA SER A 92 -2.65 11.13 -9.06
C SER A 92 -3.33 12.03 -10.11
N LYS A 93 -3.65 11.47 -11.29
CA LYS A 93 -4.42 12.17 -12.33
C LYS A 93 -5.85 12.44 -11.88
N ILE A 94 -6.51 11.45 -11.29
CA ILE A 94 -7.87 11.63 -10.72
C ILE A 94 -7.85 12.77 -9.70
N MET A 95 -6.90 12.81 -8.77
CA MET A 95 -6.78 13.91 -7.79
C MET A 95 -6.51 15.26 -8.44
N ARG A 96 -5.74 15.30 -9.51
CA ARG A 96 -5.41 16.53 -10.25
C ARG A 96 -6.59 17.10 -11.00
N TYR A 97 -7.32 16.26 -11.73
CA TYR A 97 -8.41 16.69 -12.60
C TYR A 97 -9.74 16.86 -11.87
N TYR A 98 -9.90 16.16 -10.77
CA TYR A 98 -11.12 16.19 -9.96
C TYR A 98 -10.78 16.53 -8.50
N PRO A 99 -10.34 17.77 -8.24
CA PRO A 99 -10.20 18.25 -6.88
C PRO A 99 -11.60 18.31 -6.27
N LEU A 100 -12.02 17.20 -5.67
CA LEU A 100 -13.29 17.18 -4.94
C LEU A 100 -13.16 18.15 -3.78
N PRO A 101 -14.20 19.01 -3.54
CA PRO A 101 -14.15 19.94 -2.43
C PRO A 101 -13.90 19.13 -1.16
N THR A 102 -12.81 19.41 -0.54
CA THR A 102 -12.49 18.92 0.79
C THR A 102 -13.60 19.39 1.71
N ASN A 103 -14.54 18.50 2.03
CA ASN A 103 -15.06 18.58 3.38
C ASN A 103 -13.81 18.41 4.24
N GLN A 104 -13.27 19.53 4.70
CA GLN A 104 -12.05 19.66 5.49
C GLN A 104 -11.83 18.34 6.24
N ILE A 105 -10.61 17.77 6.18
CA ILE A 105 -10.21 16.75 7.14
C ILE A 105 -10.62 17.37 8.49
N LYS A 106 -11.88 17.18 8.85
CA LYS A 106 -12.49 17.77 10.05
C LYS A 106 -11.85 17.16 11.29
N ASP A 107 -11.06 16.12 11.07
CA ASP A 107 -10.36 15.50 12.15
C ASP A 107 -8.85 15.73 11.96
N TYR A 108 -8.35 16.78 12.62
CA TYR A 108 -6.94 17.03 12.84
C TYR A 108 -6.16 15.77 13.28
N ARG A 109 -6.86 14.83 13.96
CA ARG A 109 -6.35 13.53 14.36
C ARG A 109 -5.96 12.67 13.17
N GLN A 110 -6.75 12.65 12.09
CA GLN A 110 -6.44 11.87 10.89
C GLN A 110 -5.19 12.42 10.19
N LYS A 111 -5.03 13.74 10.11
CA LYS A 111 -3.84 14.38 9.53
C LYS A 111 -2.57 14.00 10.32
N ILE A 112 -2.64 14.03 11.65
CA ILE A 112 -1.51 13.62 12.51
C ILE A 112 -1.17 12.15 12.27
N ILE A 113 -2.17 11.27 12.21
CA ILE A 113 -1.93 9.85 12.00
C ILE A 113 -1.27 9.57 10.65
N LEU A 114 -1.64 10.28 9.60
CA LEU A 114 -0.99 10.16 8.29
C LEU A 114 0.50 10.52 8.36
N ASN A 115 0.81 11.64 9.00
CA ASN A 115 2.20 12.05 9.18
C ASN A 115 2.99 11.02 10.01
N ILE A 116 2.36 10.44 11.05
CA ILE A 116 2.97 9.37 11.86
C ILE A 116 3.24 8.12 11.02
N ILE A 117 2.30 7.73 10.17
CA ILE A 117 2.46 6.58 9.28
C ILE A 117 3.59 6.83 8.29
N GLU A 118 3.70 8.03 7.75
CA GLU A 118 4.80 8.45 6.87
C GLU A 118 6.15 8.40 7.61
N ASP A 119 6.22 8.88 8.84
CA ASP A 119 7.42 8.81 9.66
C ASP A 119 7.82 7.36 9.96
N ILE A 120 6.85 6.51 10.27
CA ILE A 120 7.10 5.07 10.45
C ILE A 120 7.65 4.47 9.17
N SER A 121 7.12 4.84 8.00
CA SER A 121 7.56 4.29 6.72
C SER A 121 8.99 4.69 6.38
N LYS A 122 9.39 5.92 6.72
CA LYS A 122 10.74 6.43 6.47
C LYS A 122 11.79 5.87 7.44
N ASN A 123 11.40 5.59 8.69
CA ASN A 123 12.34 5.25 9.78
C ASN A 123 11.93 3.99 10.55
N TYR A 124 11.30 3.02 9.89
CA TYR A 124 10.70 1.83 10.53
C TYR A 124 11.67 0.98 11.37
N ILE A 125 12.98 1.11 11.17
CA ILE A 125 13.99 0.36 11.91
C ILE A 125 14.10 0.91 13.34
N ASP A 126 14.28 2.21 13.48
CA ASP A 126 14.68 2.83 14.75
C ASP A 126 13.58 3.66 15.42
N ILE A 127 12.56 4.08 14.67
CA ILE A 127 11.52 4.97 15.20
C ILE A 127 10.83 4.37 16.42
N THR A 128 10.68 5.19 17.45
CA THR A 128 10.00 4.82 18.70
C THR A 128 8.77 5.68 18.95
N LEU A 129 7.85 5.19 19.79
CA LEU A 129 6.69 5.97 20.20
C LEU A 129 7.06 7.25 20.95
N PRO A 130 8.07 7.25 21.89
CA PRO A 130 8.56 8.47 22.52
C PRO A 130 9.07 9.52 21.52
N ASP A 131 9.79 9.11 20.44
CA ASP A 131 10.28 10.03 19.43
C ASP A 131 9.13 10.72 18.69
N LEU A 132 8.11 9.95 18.31
CA LEU A 132 6.91 10.49 17.69
C LEU A 132 6.14 11.41 18.65
N ALA A 133 5.99 11.02 19.91
CA ALA A 133 5.32 11.84 20.92
C ALA A 133 6.03 13.18 21.09
N LYS A 134 7.36 13.17 21.18
CA LYS A 134 8.18 14.39 21.22
C LYS A 134 8.04 15.23 19.95
N LYS A 135 8.11 14.60 18.77
CA LYS A 135 8.02 15.29 17.47
C LYS A 135 6.69 16.02 17.31
N TYR A 136 5.59 15.38 17.72
CA TYR A 136 4.24 15.93 17.54
C TYR A 136 3.71 16.72 18.75
N GLY A 137 4.50 16.83 19.83
CA GLY A 137 4.12 17.59 21.03
C GLY A 137 3.01 16.94 21.87
N TYR A 138 2.94 15.61 21.87
CA TYR A 138 1.95 14.84 22.63
C TYR A 138 2.61 14.00 23.73
N SER A 139 1.80 13.57 24.71
CA SER A 139 2.19 12.48 25.58
C SER A 139 2.14 11.13 24.87
N GLU A 140 3.01 10.19 25.26
CA GLU A 140 3.01 8.84 24.67
C GLU A 140 1.66 8.13 24.81
N ASN A 141 1.01 8.28 25.97
CA ASN A 141 -0.30 7.68 26.23
C ASN A 141 -1.37 8.21 25.27
N TYR A 142 -1.41 9.54 25.08
CA TYR A 142 -2.35 10.13 24.13
C TYR A 142 -2.07 9.67 22.71
N LEU A 143 -0.81 9.70 22.28
CA LEU A 143 -0.44 9.29 20.92
C LEU A 143 -0.71 7.81 20.67
N SER A 144 -0.45 6.95 21.65
CA SER A 144 -0.77 5.52 21.60
C SER A 144 -2.27 5.27 21.42
N SER A 145 -3.12 5.97 22.22
CA SER A 145 -4.57 5.89 22.08
C SER A 145 -5.02 6.41 20.73
N LEU A 146 -4.51 7.56 20.31
CA LEU A 146 -4.86 8.18 19.01
C LEU A 146 -4.54 7.26 17.83
N ILE A 147 -3.35 6.65 17.83
CA ILE A 147 -2.95 5.68 16.81
C ILE A 147 -3.95 4.51 16.78
N LYS A 148 -4.26 3.95 17.95
CA LYS A 148 -5.15 2.80 18.05
C LYS A 148 -6.58 3.14 17.65
N ASP A 149 -7.09 4.29 18.07
CA ASP A 149 -8.46 4.72 17.78
C ASP A 149 -8.67 4.96 16.27
N VAL A 150 -7.67 5.55 15.61
CA VAL A 150 -7.79 5.89 14.18
C VAL A 150 -7.45 4.69 13.28
N THR A 151 -6.44 3.88 13.64
CA THR A 151 -5.93 2.80 12.77
C THR A 151 -6.42 1.40 13.15
N GLY A 152 -7.02 1.24 14.33
CA GLY A 152 -7.35 -0.06 14.89
C GLY A 152 -6.13 -0.87 15.35
N LYS A 153 -4.91 -0.34 15.18
CA LYS A 153 -3.62 -1.00 15.48
C LYS A 153 -2.80 -0.13 16.44
N ASN A 154 -2.02 -0.77 17.30
CA ASN A 154 -1.05 -0.02 18.08
C ASN A 154 0.22 0.30 17.26
N PHE A 155 1.05 1.22 17.79
CA PHE A 155 2.30 1.63 17.14
C PHE A 155 3.23 0.46 16.78
N VAL A 156 3.38 -0.50 17.69
CA VAL A 156 4.24 -1.67 17.45
C VAL A 156 3.72 -2.54 16.31
N GLN A 157 2.41 -2.70 16.20
CA GLN A 157 1.77 -3.43 15.10
C GLN A 157 1.97 -2.73 13.76
N LEU A 158 1.79 -1.41 13.70
CA LEU A 158 2.02 -0.63 12.48
C LEU A 158 3.47 -0.72 12.02
N ARG A 159 4.42 -0.50 12.94
CA ARG A 159 5.85 -0.61 12.65
C ARG A 159 6.23 -2.02 12.19
N THR A 160 5.71 -3.05 12.87
CA THR A 160 5.98 -4.45 12.49
C THR A 160 5.43 -4.77 11.12
N GLN A 161 4.23 -4.31 10.79
CA GLN A 161 3.63 -4.53 9.48
C GLN A 161 4.49 -3.93 8.36
N HIS A 162 5.01 -2.71 8.59
CA HIS A 162 5.93 -2.08 7.63
C HIS A 162 7.23 -2.89 7.46
N ARG A 163 7.86 -3.32 8.56
CA ARG A 163 9.06 -4.16 8.53
C ARG A 163 8.85 -5.47 7.77
N LEU A 164 7.70 -6.12 7.96
CA LEU A 164 7.36 -7.35 7.25
C LEU A 164 7.10 -7.12 5.76
N LYS A 165 6.58 -5.96 5.41
CA LYS A 165 6.41 -5.57 4.00
C LYS A 165 7.75 -5.41 3.31
N GLU A 166 8.69 -4.70 3.92
CA GLU A 166 10.05 -4.55 3.41
C GLU A 166 10.76 -5.90 3.32
N ALA A 167 10.60 -6.76 4.34
CA ALA A 167 11.12 -8.11 4.29
C ALA A 167 10.56 -8.89 3.08
N ARG A 168 9.27 -8.79 2.82
CA ARG A 168 8.65 -9.46 1.65
C ARG A 168 9.17 -8.92 0.33
N TYR A 169 9.44 -7.63 0.26
CA TYR A 169 10.09 -7.04 -0.91
C TYR A 169 11.50 -7.59 -1.11
N LEU A 170 12.34 -7.58 -0.07
CA LEU A 170 13.70 -8.11 -0.11
C LEU A 170 13.76 -9.61 -0.44
N LEU A 171 12.82 -10.41 0.09
CA LEU A 171 12.69 -11.83 -0.24
C LEU A 171 12.46 -12.08 -1.73
N LYS A 172 11.79 -11.17 -2.42
CA LYS A 172 11.47 -11.29 -3.85
C LYS A 172 12.54 -10.69 -4.76
N SER A 173 13.23 -9.66 -4.29
CA SER A 173 14.13 -8.84 -5.11
C SER A 173 15.63 -9.13 -4.88
N THR A 174 15.97 -9.89 -3.84
CA THR A 174 17.37 -10.17 -3.48
C THR A 174 17.57 -11.65 -3.14
N ASP A 175 18.83 -12.09 -3.17
CA ASP A 175 19.24 -13.42 -2.70
C ASP A 175 19.80 -13.43 -1.27
N PHE A 176 19.65 -12.36 -0.50
CA PHE A 176 20.08 -12.31 0.89
C PHE A 176 19.49 -13.44 1.71
N PRO A 177 20.27 -14.08 2.61
CA PRO A 177 19.74 -15.07 3.54
C PRO A 177 18.53 -14.53 4.32
N ILE A 178 17.53 -15.38 4.59
CA ILE A 178 16.32 -14.94 5.30
C ILE A 178 16.65 -14.38 6.70
N SER A 179 17.69 -14.92 7.35
CA SER A 179 18.19 -14.40 8.62
C SER A 179 18.74 -12.99 8.51
N GLU A 180 19.44 -12.68 7.43
CA GLU A 180 19.96 -11.35 7.15
C GLU A 180 18.83 -10.36 6.84
N ILE A 181 17.86 -10.76 6.02
CA ILE A 181 16.67 -9.95 5.76
C ILE A 181 15.93 -9.62 7.06
N SER A 182 15.78 -10.61 7.96
CA SER A 182 15.16 -10.39 9.27
C SER A 182 15.87 -9.31 10.08
N GLN A 183 17.21 -9.30 10.06
CA GLN A 183 18.04 -8.28 10.73
C GLN A 183 17.91 -6.91 10.04
N LEU A 184 18.03 -6.88 8.70
CA LEU A 184 17.94 -5.67 7.88
C LEU A 184 16.61 -4.91 8.12
N VAL A 185 15.52 -5.64 8.36
CA VAL A 185 14.22 -5.00 8.65
C VAL A 185 13.99 -4.77 10.16
N GLY A 186 14.99 -4.98 10.99
CA GLY A 186 14.94 -4.71 12.43
C GLY A 186 14.14 -5.74 13.25
N ILE A 187 14.01 -6.99 12.78
CA ILE A 187 13.41 -8.10 13.54
C ILE A 187 14.50 -9.14 13.84
N ASN A 188 15.28 -8.92 14.88
CA ASN A 188 16.47 -9.72 15.17
C ASN A 188 16.18 -11.17 15.58
N ASN A 189 15.01 -11.42 16.19
CA ASN A 189 14.64 -12.78 16.61
C ASN A 189 13.99 -13.54 15.44
N LYS A 190 14.69 -14.56 14.93
CA LYS A 190 14.27 -15.39 13.80
C LYS A 190 12.90 -16.04 14.01
N ASN A 191 12.64 -16.60 15.20
CA ASN A 191 11.37 -17.27 15.46
C ASN A 191 10.21 -16.26 15.47
N SER A 192 10.43 -15.10 16.06
CA SER A 192 9.47 -13.99 16.05
C SER A 192 9.21 -13.49 14.61
N PHE A 193 10.25 -13.43 13.78
CA PHE A 193 10.12 -13.03 12.37
C PHE A 193 9.23 -14.02 11.60
N TYR A 194 9.55 -15.32 11.66
CA TYR A 194 8.78 -16.35 10.96
C TYR A 194 7.32 -16.38 11.42
N LYS A 195 7.08 -16.32 12.73
CA LYS A 195 5.74 -16.28 13.30
C LYS A 195 4.93 -15.09 12.77
N LYS A 196 5.47 -13.88 12.93
CA LYS A 196 4.80 -12.64 12.50
C LYS A 196 4.60 -12.59 10.99
N PHE A 197 5.56 -13.08 10.21
CA PHE A 197 5.46 -13.12 8.75
C PHE A 197 4.34 -14.07 8.29
N LYS A 198 4.23 -15.25 8.92
CA LYS A 198 3.15 -16.20 8.64
C LYS A 198 1.79 -15.66 9.06
N GLU A 199 1.71 -14.99 10.21
CA GLU A 199 0.48 -14.33 10.68
C GLU A 199 0.02 -13.23 9.70
N GLU A 200 0.94 -12.42 9.16
CA GLU A 200 0.62 -11.32 8.25
C GLU A 200 0.28 -11.80 6.84
N TYR A 201 1.02 -12.78 6.30
CA TYR A 201 0.91 -13.18 4.89
C TYR A 201 0.31 -14.56 4.65
N GLY A 202 0.09 -15.36 5.69
CA GLY A 202 -0.45 -16.71 5.58
C GLY A 202 0.53 -17.74 5.02
N CYS A 203 1.78 -17.36 4.75
CA CYS A 203 2.83 -18.21 4.19
C CYS A 203 4.18 -17.93 4.86
N LEU A 204 5.13 -18.86 4.69
CA LEU A 204 6.48 -18.70 5.23
C LEU A 204 7.35 -17.79 4.33
N PRO A 205 8.38 -17.12 4.89
CA PRO A 205 9.35 -16.36 4.11
C PRO A 205 10.04 -17.19 3.01
N SER A 206 10.36 -18.46 3.28
CA SER A 206 10.92 -19.40 2.31
C SER A 206 10.00 -19.64 1.12
N GLU A 207 8.71 -19.83 1.36
CA GLU A 207 7.72 -20.05 0.29
C GLU A 207 7.60 -18.83 -0.63
N VAL A 208 7.71 -17.61 -0.08
CA VAL A 208 7.73 -16.39 -0.89
C VAL A 208 8.96 -16.34 -1.77
N ARG A 209 10.13 -16.73 -1.26
CA ARG A 209 11.39 -16.80 -2.02
C ARG A 209 11.32 -17.82 -3.14
N ASP A 210 10.88 -19.04 -2.83
CA ASP A 210 10.84 -20.14 -3.80
C ASP A 210 9.85 -19.82 -4.94
N SER A 211 8.73 -19.20 -4.63
CA SER A 211 7.78 -18.76 -5.65
C SER A 211 8.33 -17.67 -6.57
N SER A 212 9.22 -16.82 -6.07
CA SER A 212 9.89 -15.78 -6.87
C SER A 212 10.97 -16.36 -7.75
N LYS A 213 11.77 -17.31 -7.24
CA LYS A 213 12.81 -18.01 -8.03
C LYS A 213 12.19 -18.80 -9.19
N ARG A 214 11.14 -19.59 -8.95
CA ARG A 214 10.46 -20.34 -10.02
C ARG A 214 9.92 -19.42 -11.13
N LYS A 215 9.43 -18.23 -10.78
CA LYS A 215 8.99 -17.25 -11.79
C LYS A 215 10.13 -16.71 -12.62
N ASN A 216 11.27 -16.43 -12.01
CA ASN A 216 12.46 -15.93 -12.69
C ASN A 216 13.08 -17.00 -13.59
N ASP A 217 13.12 -18.28 -13.15
CA ASP A 217 13.63 -19.41 -13.93
C ASP A 217 12.76 -19.68 -15.15
N LEU A 218 11.43 -19.64 -15.01
CA LEU A 218 10.50 -19.77 -16.13
C LEU A 218 10.67 -18.63 -17.15
N GLN A 219 10.86 -17.41 -16.69
CA GLN A 219 11.11 -16.26 -17.57
C GLN A 219 12.47 -16.36 -18.29
N SER A 220 13.49 -16.88 -17.62
CA SER A 220 14.81 -17.09 -18.22
C SER A 220 14.78 -18.20 -19.29
N SER A 221 14.06 -19.28 -19.02
CA SER A 221 13.86 -20.38 -19.96
C SER A 221 13.08 -19.97 -21.21
N LEU A 222 12.10 -19.10 -21.08
CA LEU A 222 11.34 -18.54 -22.20
C LEU A 222 12.17 -17.55 -23.04
N LYS A 223 13.13 -16.85 -22.45
CA LYS A 223 14.04 -15.95 -23.19
C LYS A 223 15.12 -16.70 -23.99
N GLY A 224 15.43 -17.94 -23.63
CA GLY A 224 16.37 -18.78 -24.39
C GLY A 224 15.76 -19.50 -25.58
N LEU A 225 14.45 -19.36 -25.80
CA LEU A 225 13.70 -19.98 -26.90
C LEU A 225 13.31 -19.00 -28.02
N ILE A 226 13.71 -17.73 -27.92
CA ILE A 226 13.56 -16.66 -28.93
C ILE A 226 14.94 -16.23 -29.39
#